data_d2abe79574704d927132d4cc6ce85fe0
#
_entry.id   d2abe79574704d927132d4cc6ce85fe0
#
_cell.length_a   1.000
_cell.length_b   1.000
_cell.length_c   1.000
_cell.angle_alpha   90.00
_cell.angle_beta   90.00
_cell.angle_gamma   90.00
#
_symmetry.space_group_name_H-M   'P 1'
#
loop_
_entity.id
_entity.type
_entity.pdbx_description
1 polymer ?
#
loop_
_entity_poly.entity_id
_entity_poly.type
_entity_poly.pdbx_seq_one_letter_code
_entity_poly.pdbx_strand_id
1 'polypeptide(L)'
;GPSEPELLAVAEGAELLINITGHLRYEPLLRRIGYKVYVDLDPGFTQFWHADPRSAFRLHGHDAYFTVGENIGTCECSIPTDGIRWRPTRQPVVLEEWPVVEGCAEERFTTVASWRGPYGVVEAGGRTFGLKVHEFRKFLELPQRCGGAFELALDIHPADGKDLERLRRHGWTVVDPKAVAGDPERFRRYVQGSRAEFSVAQGIYVDTNSGWFSDRTARYLASGK
;
A
#
# COMPACT_ATOMS: atom_id res chain seq x y z
N GLY A 1 4.48 -14.36 -23.94
CA GLY A 1 5.52 -13.62 -23.22
C GLY A 1 6.89 -13.96 -23.78
N PRO A 2 7.95 -13.21 -23.46
CA PRO A 2 9.30 -13.50 -23.90
C PRO A 2 9.79 -14.84 -23.34
N SER A 3 10.62 -15.52 -24.10
CA SER A 3 11.30 -16.76 -23.69
C SER A 3 12.39 -16.46 -22.67
N GLU A 4 12.85 -17.47 -21.92
CA GLU A 4 13.95 -17.31 -20.97
C GLU A 4 15.24 -16.77 -21.63
N PRO A 5 15.73 -17.27 -22.78
CA PRO A 5 16.88 -16.70 -23.44
C PRO A 5 16.74 -15.21 -23.80
N GLU A 6 15.55 -14.79 -24.23
CA GLU A 6 15.28 -13.37 -24.53
C GLU A 6 15.35 -12.51 -23.27
N LEU A 7 14.77 -12.99 -22.14
CA LEU A 7 14.86 -12.30 -20.85
C LEU A 7 16.32 -12.17 -20.37
N LEU A 8 17.11 -13.23 -20.51
CA LEU A 8 18.51 -13.22 -20.10
C LEU A 8 19.33 -12.28 -20.98
N ALA A 9 19.07 -12.23 -22.29
CA ALA A 9 19.72 -11.27 -23.19
C ALA A 9 19.39 -9.81 -22.85
N VAL A 10 18.12 -9.53 -22.49
CA VAL A 10 17.73 -8.20 -21.99
C VAL A 10 18.49 -7.86 -20.69
N ALA A 11 18.62 -8.81 -19.77
CA ALA A 11 19.32 -8.61 -18.52
C ALA A 11 20.83 -8.33 -18.71
N GLU A 12 21.46 -8.96 -19.68
CA GLU A 12 22.88 -8.71 -20.03
C GLU A 12 23.11 -7.29 -20.55
N GLY A 13 22.13 -6.70 -21.24
CA GLY A 13 22.17 -5.32 -21.73
C GLY A 13 21.67 -4.28 -20.72
N ALA A 14 21.13 -4.69 -19.57
CA ALA A 14 20.54 -3.77 -18.61
C ALA A 14 21.59 -3.22 -17.63
N GLU A 15 21.70 -1.90 -17.56
CA GLU A 15 22.58 -1.21 -16.59
C GLU A 15 21.96 -1.17 -15.19
N LEU A 16 20.63 -1.15 -15.10
CA LEU A 16 19.87 -0.97 -13.86
C LEU A 16 18.65 -1.90 -13.81
N LEU A 17 18.46 -2.53 -12.66
CA LEU A 17 17.21 -3.16 -12.27
C LEU A 17 16.55 -2.36 -11.15
N ILE A 18 15.28 -2.02 -11.33
CA ILE A 18 14.41 -1.55 -10.26
C ILE A 18 13.47 -2.70 -9.87
N ASN A 19 13.78 -3.36 -8.75
CA ASN A 19 13.03 -4.49 -8.23
C ASN A 19 12.01 -4.01 -7.19
N ILE A 20 10.78 -3.77 -7.66
CA ILE A 20 9.69 -3.29 -6.80
C ILE A 20 9.20 -4.44 -5.92
N THR A 21 9.22 -4.23 -4.60
CA THR A 21 8.83 -5.20 -3.54
C THR A 21 9.54 -6.56 -3.60
N GLY A 22 10.63 -6.67 -4.37
CA GLY A 22 11.41 -7.90 -4.47
C GLY A 22 10.71 -9.06 -5.17
N HIS A 23 9.77 -8.78 -6.06
CA HIS A 23 9.05 -9.83 -6.80
C HIS A 23 9.96 -10.59 -7.77
N LEU A 24 10.96 -9.94 -8.32
CA LEU A 24 11.93 -10.62 -9.17
C LEU A 24 12.95 -11.33 -8.29
N ARG A 25 12.90 -12.69 -8.31
CA ARG A 25 13.78 -13.57 -7.52
C ARG A 25 14.55 -14.57 -8.38
N TYR A 26 14.46 -14.44 -9.70
CA TYR A 26 15.11 -15.37 -10.63
C TYR A 26 16.61 -15.05 -10.72
N GLU A 27 17.40 -15.83 -9.97
CA GLU A 27 18.85 -15.65 -9.81
C GLU A 27 19.63 -15.56 -11.12
N PRO A 28 19.36 -16.38 -12.16
CA PRO A 28 20.09 -16.27 -13.42
C PRO A 28 19.96 -14.91 -14.09
N LEU A 29 18.84 -14.20 -13.90
CA LEU A 29 18.61 -12.85 -14.40
C LEU A 29 19.30 -11.81 -13.49
N LEU A 30 19.09 -11.93 -12.18
CA LEU A 30 19.64 -10.99 -11.19
C LEU A 30 21.17 -10.89 -11.25
N ARG A 31 21.85 -12.00 -11.53
CA ARG A 31 23.32 -12.05 -11.63
C ARG A 31 23.88 -11.34 -12.86
N ARG A 32 23.07 -11.12 -13.89
CA ARG A 32 23.51 -10.47 -15.14
C ARG A 32 23.44 -8.96 -15.07
N ILE A 33 22.62 -8.42 -14.17
CA ILE A 33 22.41 -6.96 -14.08
C ILE A 33 23.39 -6.36 -13.09
N GLY A 34 24.14 -5.37 -13.54
CA GLY A 34 25.25 -4.78 -12.80
C GLY A 34 24.83 -4.00 -11.56
N TYR A 35 23.74 -3.23 -11.62
CA TYR A 35 23.25 -2.44 -10.48
C TYR A 35 21.77 -2.73 -10.20
N LYS A 36 21.46 -3.07 -8.95
CA LYS A 36 20.12 -3.49 -8.54
C LYS A 36 19.59 -2.62 -7.41
N VAL A 37 18.43 -2.05 -7.63
CA VAL A 37 17.71 -1.23 -6.64
C VAL A 37 16.48 -1.98 -6.14
N TYR A 38 16.35 -2.07 -4.83
CA TYR A 38 15.12 -2.54 -4.17
C TYR A 38 14.24 -1.34 -3.83
N VAL A 39 12.95 -1.42 -4.13
CA VAL A 39 11.96 -0.40 -3.74
C VAL A 39 10.89 -1.05 -2.87
N ASP A 40 10.87 -0.68 -1.59
CA ASP A 40 9.89 -1.13 -0.61
C ASP A 40 8.64 -0.25 -0.65
N LEU A 41 7.48 -0.87 -0.87
CA LEU A 41 6.16 -0.21 -0.86
C LEU A 41 5.34 -0.53 0.40
N ASP A 42 5.79 -1.47 1.22
CA ASP A 42 5.10 -1.97 2.41
C ASP A 42 5.99 -1.86 3.67
N PRO A 43 6.33 -0.62 4.09
CA PRO A 43 7.26 -0.37 5.18
C PRO A 43 6.81 -1.04 6.49
N GLY A 44 7.76 -1.67 7.18
CA GLY A 44 7.49 -2.48 8.35
C GLY A 44 7.39 -3.96 8.00
N PHE A 45 6.52 -4.38 7.11
CA PHE A 45 6.42 -5.79 6.72
C PHE A 45 7.75 -6.33 6.20
N THR A 46 8.29 -5.69 5.20
CA THR A 46 9.56 -6.04 4.56
C THR A 46 10.71 -6.12 5.55
N GLN A 47 10.84 -5.13 6.42
CA GLN A 47 11.95 -5.02 7.37
C GLN A 47 11.82 -6.02 8.52
N PHE A 48 10.62 -6.20 9.09
CA PHE A 48 10.41 -7.17 10.15
C PHE A 48 10.59 -8.61 9.65
N TRP A 49 10.14 -8.93 8.43
CA TRP A 49 10.40 -10.25 7.85
C TRP A 49 11.88 -10.49 7.57
N HIS A 50 12.62 -9.45 7.18
CA HIS A 50 14.05 -9.55 6.98
C HIS A 50 14.79 -9.80 8.29
N ALA A 51 14.43 -9.08 9.34
CA ALA A 51 15.04 -9.16 10.68
C ALA A 51 14.63 -10.43 11.44
N ASP A 52 13.53 -11.10 11.11
CA ASP A 52 13.11 -12.35 11.77
C ASP A 52 13.95 -13.53 11.28
N PRO A 53 14.77 -14.17 12.15
CA PRO A 53 15.60 -15.32 11.77
C PRO A 53 14.77 -16.52 11.31
N ARG A 54 13.51 -16.62 11.71
CA ARG A 54 12.58 -17.70 11.31
C ARG A 54 11.99 -17.49 9.93
N SER A 55 12.02 -16.26 9.43
CA SER A 55 11.54 -15.94 8.09
C SER A 55 12.50 -16.46 7.03
N ALA A 56 11.96 -16.97 5.92
CA ALA A 56 12.74 -17.26 4.72
C ALA A 56 13.01 -16.01 3.86
N PHE A 57 12.38 -14.89 4.18
CA PHE A 57 12.54 -13.64 3.43
C PHE A 57 13.87 -12.97 3.78
N ARG A 58 14.63 -12.55 2.75
CA ARG A 58 15.88 -11.80 2.92
C ARG A 58 15.99 -10.74 1.83
N LEU A 59 16.47 -9.58 2.24
CA LEU A 59 16.69 -8.40 1.38
C LEU A 59 18.12 -8.35 0.81
N HIS A 60 18.68 -9.49 0.42
CA HIS A 60 20.05 -9.52 -0.10
C HIS A 60 20.10 -9.30 -1.62
N GLY A 61 21.30 -8.93 -2.09
CA GLY A 61 21.60 -8.90 -3.50
C GLY A 61 21.18 -7.63 -4.25
N HIS A 62 20.89 -6.53 -3.54
CA HIS A 62 20.66 -5.22 -4.13
C HIS A 62 21.72 -4.23 -3.65
N ASP A 63 22.04 -3.26 -4.51
CA ASP A 63 23.10 -2.27 -4.29
C ASP A 63 22.55 -1.01 -3.59
N ALA A 64 21.24 -0.74 -3.75
CA ALA A 64 20.57 0.34 -3.06
C ALA A 64 19.15 -0.07 -2.66
N TYR A 65 18.68 0.52 -1.55
CA TYR A 65 17.37 0.24 -0.96
C TYR A 65 16.60 1.54 -0.77
N PHE A 66 15.40 1.60 -1.34
CA PHE A 66 14.45 2.69 -1.19
C PHE A 66 13.20 2.21 -0.49
N THR A 67 12.54 3.10 0.25
CA THR A 67 11.28 2.80 0.93
C THR A 67 10.35 4.02 0.88
N VAL A 68 9.04 3.75 0.83
CA VAL A 68 8.02 4.79 0.98
C VAL A 68 7.71 5.09 2.45
N GLY A 69 8.41 4.44 3.38
CA GLY A 69 8.39 4.77 4.80
C GLY A 69 9.41 5.87 5.10
N GLU A 70 9.01 7.14 5.02
CA GLU A 70 9.92 8.29 5.09
C GLU A 70 10.73 8.37 6.40
N ASN A 71 10.24 7.74 7.49
CA ASN A 71 10.89 7.80 8.80
C ASN A 71 11.82 6.60 9.08
N ILE A 72 11.88 5.58 8.20
CA ILE A 72 12.73 4.40 8.45
C ILE A 72 14.19 4.82 8.53
N GLY A 73 14.84 4.41 9.61
CA GLY A 73 16.24 4.76 9.91
C GLY A 73 16.41 6.06 10.73
N THR A 74 15.32 6.73 11.09
CA THR A 74 15.34 7.84 12.06
C THR A 74 15.09 7.34 13.48
N CYS A 75 15.40 8.16 14.49
CA CYS A 75 15.14 7.84 15.89
C CYS A 75 13.64 7.79 16.26
N GLU A 76 12.77 8.32 15.41
CA GLU A 76 11.32 8.35 15.63
C GLU A 76 10.61 7.08 15.13
N CYS A 77 11.27 6.26 14.30
CA CYS A 77 10.71 5.07 13.72
C CYS A 77 11.25 3.80 14.39
N SER A 78 10.34 2.91 14.82
CA SER A 78 10.71 1.65 15.47
C SER A 78 10.92 0.46 14.53
N ILE A 79 10.86 0.68 13.22
CA ILE A 79 11.12 -0.36 12.21
C ILE A 79 12.63 -0.68 12.18
N PRO A 80 13.03 -1.96 12.29
CA PRO A 80 14.44 -2.35 12.24
C PRO A 80 15.04 -2.10 10.85
N THR A 81 16.27 -1.63 10.80
CA THR A 81 17.00 -1.46 9.53
C THR A 81 17.92 -2.63 9.21
N ASP A 82 18.31 -3.41 10.23
CA ASP A 82 19.23 -4.56 10.16
C ASP A 82 20.49 -4.25 9.32
N GLY A 83 21.06 -3.06 9.53
CA GLY A 83 22.26 -2.58 8.83
C GLY A 83 22.02 -2.08 7.39
N ILE A 84 20.81 -2.18 6.86
CA ILE A 84 20.46 -1.64 5.55
C ILE A 84 20.26 -0.13 5.64
N ARG A 85 20.93 0.60 4.77
CA ARG A 85 20.71 2.04 4.60
C ARG A 85 19.50 2.28 3.69
N TRP A 86 18.34 2.49 4.28
CA TRP A 86 17.12 2.86 3.57
C TRP A 86 17.18 4.32 3.13
N ARG A 87 16.76 4.56 1.89
CA ARG A 87 16.61 5.90 1.31
C ARG A 87 15.11 6.17 1.15
N PRO A 88 14.59 7.26 1.71
CA PRO A 88 13.18 7.58 1.54
C PRO A 88 12.87 7.95 0.08
N THR A 89 11.72 7.51 -0.39
CA THR A 89 11.14 7.94 -1.66
C THR A 89 9.65 8.13 -1.50
N ARG A 90 9.06 8.96 -2.32
CA ARG A 90 7.61 9.19 -2.29
C ARG A 90 6.90 8.33 -3.32
N GLN A 91 5.61 8.10 -3.07
CA GLN A 91 4.75 7.43 -4.02
C GLN A 91 4.63 8.27 -5.30
N PRO A 92 4.96 7.70 -6.47
CA PRO A 92 4.87 8.44 -7.72
C PRO A 92 3.42 8.63 -8.15
N VAL A 93 3.11 9.80 -8.71
CA VAL A 93 1.86 10.08 -9.38
C VAL A 93 2.15 10.84 -10.68
N VAL A 94 1.56 10.40 -11.78
CA VAL A 94 1.66 11.06 -13.09
C VAL A 94 0.54 12.08 -13.17
N LEU A 95 0.87 13.37 -13.01
CA LEU A 95 -0.12 14.44 -12.89
C LEU A 95 -0.99 14.58 -14.13
N GLU A 96 -0.45 14.30 -15.31
CA GLU A 96 -1.18 14.31 -16.59
C GLU A 96 -2.31 13.26 -16.62
N GLU A 97 -2.11 12.14 -15.92
CA GLU A 97 -3.12 11.10 -15.77
C GLU A 97 -4.14 11.39 -14.65
N TRP A 98 -3.81 12.31 -13.76
CA TRP A 98 -4.64 12.69 -12.59
C TRP A 98 -4.89 14.22 -12.56
N PRO A 99 -5.49 14.79 -13.63
CA PRO A 99 -5.77 16.21 -13.65
C PRO A 99 -6.75 16.60 -12.55
N VAL A 100 -6.61 17.82 -12.06
CA VAL A 100 -7.55 18.40 -11.09
C VAL A 100 -8.94 18.49 -11.72
N VAL A 101 -9.95 18.00 -10.99
CA VAL A 101 -11.36 18.10 -11.37
C VAL A 101 -12.06 19.00 -10.37
N GLU A 102 -12.53 20.15 -10.85
CA GLU A 102 -13.29 21.08 -10.03
C GLU A 102 -14.66 20.51 -9.64
N GLY A 103 -15.07 20.80 -8.42
CA GLY A 103 -16.30 20.28 -7.85
C GLY A 103 -16.23 18.80 -7.50
N CYS A 104 -17.35 18.24 -7.10
CA CYS A 104 -17.54 16.80 -6.87
C CYS A 104 -18.89 16.39 -7.47
N ALA A 105 -18.92 15.25 -8.13
CA ALA A 105 -20.18 14.69 -8.64
C ALA A 105 -21.08 14.23 -7.49
N GLU A 106 -20.48 13.83 -6.39
CA GLU A 106 -21.17 13.32 -5.21
C GLU A 106 -20.48 13.78 -3.92
N GLU A 107 -21.29 14.24 -2.97
CA GLU A 107 -20.86 14.75 -1.65
C GLU A 107 -20.45 13.62 -0.68
N ARG A 108 -19.69 12.62 -1.16
CA ARG A 108 -19.25 11.49 -0.34
C ARG A 108 -17.74 11.39 -0.21
N PHE A 109 -17.31 10.99 0.98
CA PHE A 109 -15.94 10.56 1.25
C PHE A 109 -15.81 9.10 0.85
N THR A 110 -14.78 8.77 0.07
CA THR A 110 -14.63 7.43 -0.49
C THR A 110 -13.28 6.82 -0.16
N THR A 111 -13.20 5.50 -0.24
CA THR A 111 -11.93 4.77 -0.30
C THR A 111 -12.09 3.44 -1.03
N VAL A 112 -11.00 2.93 -1.61
CA VAL A 112 -10.89 1.57 -2.12
C VAL A 112 -9.98 0.79 -1.19
N ALA A 113 -10.46 -0.32 -0.65
CA ALA A 113 -9.69 -1.07 0.34
C ALA A 113 -10.03 -2.58 0.35
N SER A 114 -9.10 -3.39 0.85
CA SER A 114 -9.39 -4.72 1.34
C SER A 114 -9.57 -4.69 2.86
N TRP A 115 -10.54 -5.49 3.38
CA TRP A 115 -10.92 -5.47 4.79
C TRP A 115 -9.78 -5.92 5.72
N ARG A 116 -9.11 -7.01 5.35
CA ARG A 116 -8.02 -7.57 6.17
C ARG A 116 -6.64 -7.02 5.82
N GLY A 117 -6.46 -6.46 4.64
CA GLY A 117 -5.16 -6.13 4.06
C GLY A 117 -4.52 -7.34 3.37
N PRO A 118 -3.38 -7.14 2.66
CA PRO A 118 -2.75 -8.18 1.86
C PRO A 118 -1.91 -9.17 2.69
N TYR A 119 -1.53 -8.79 3.90
CA TYR A 119 -0.59 -9.55 4.73
C TYR A 119 -1.23 -10.00 6.05
N GLY A 120 -0.67 -11.07 6.64
CA GLY A 120 -1.03 -11.54 7.95
C GLY A 120 -0.50 -10.65 9.08
N VAL A 121 -0.72 -11.12 10.30
CA VAL A 121 -0.20 -10.49 11.51
C VAL A 121 1.34 -10.57 11.53
N VAL A 122 1.98 -9.48 11.98
CA VAL A 122 3.43 -9.44 12.22
C VAL A 122 3.67 -9.37 13.72
N GLU A 123 4.53 -10.25 14.22
CA GLU A 123 4.96 -10.25 15.62
C GLU A 123 6.46 -9.90 15.70
N ALA A 124 6.78 -8.84 16.40
CA ALA A 124 8.16 -8.39 16.57
C ALA A 124 8.35 -7.63 17.89
N GLY A 125 9.46 -7.86 18.57
CA GLY A 125 9.81 -7.18 19.80
C GLY A 125 8.74 -7.26 20.90
N GLY A 126 8.01 -8.38 20.99
CA GLY A 126 6.91 -8.57 21.96
C GLY A 126 5.63 -7.80 21.62
N ARG A 127 5.55 -7.18 20.45
CA ARG A 127 4.36 -6.49 19.92
C ARG A 127 3.74 -7.26 18.78
N THR A 128 2.42 -7.19 18.69
CA THR A 128 1.64 -7.77 17.61
C THR A 128 1.02 -6.67 16.78
N PHE A 129 1.38 -6.59 15.50
CA PHE A 129 0.78 -5.70 14.53
C PHE A 129 -0.36 -6.42 13.83
N GLY A 130 -1.57 -5.99 14.12
CA GLY A 130 -2.80 -6.64 13.64
C GLY A 130 -3.12 -6.33 12.17
N LEU A 131 -4.19 -6.97 11.72
CA LEU A 131 -4.72 -6.76 10.38
C LEU A 131 -5.35 -5.37 10.26
N LYS A 132 -5.48 -4.87 9.03
CA LYS A 132 -6.12 -3.58 8.71
C LYS A 132 -7.52 -3.44 9.32
N VAL A 133 -8.28 -4.52 9.40
CA VAL A 133 -9.61 -4.56 10.01
C VAL A 133 -9.64 -4.03 11.44
N HIS A 134 -8.58 -4.25 12.22
CA HIS A 134 -8.53 -3.76 13.61
C HIS A 134 -8.49 -2.23 13.67
N GLU A 135 -7.78 -1.61 12.74
CA GLU A 135 -7.75 -0.15 12.62
C GLU A 135 -9.09 0.38 12.11
N PHE A 136 -9.68 -0.26 11.09
CA PHE A 136 -10.95 0.16 10.51
C PHE A 136 -12.09 0.15 11.55
N ARG A 137 -12.11 -0.84 12.43
CA ARG A 137 -13.13 -0.96 13.48
C ARG A 137 -13.14 0.21 14.46
N LYS A 138 -12.04 0.95 14.58
CA LYS A 138 -11.96 2.18 15.41
C LYS A 138 -12.83 3.32 14.85
N PHE A 139 -13.17 3.26 13.56
CA PHE A 139 -13.91 4.29 12.82
C PHE A 139 -15.34 3.89 12.42
N LEU A 140 -15.87 2.78 12.94
CA LEU A 140 -17.19 2.27 12.55
C LEU A 140 -18.31 3.32 12.65
N GLU A 141 -18.29 4.13 13.71
CA GLU A 141 -19.32 5.15 13.99
C GLU A 141 -19.10 6.48 13.25
N LEU A 142 -18.06 6.59 12.44
CA LEU A 142 -17.68 7.87 11.81
C LEU A 142 -18.84 8.52 11.01
N PRO A 143 -19.61 7.81 10.15
CA PRO A 143 -20.71 8.43 9.42
C PRO A 143 -21.78 9.04 10.34
N GLN A 144 -22.10 8.37 11.44
CA GLN A 144 -23.06 8.86 12.41
C GLN A 144 -22.58 10.07 13.19
N ARG A 145 -21.27 10.14 13.47
CA ARG A 145 -20.66 11.25 14.23
C ARG A 145 -20.48 12.51 13.39
N CYS A 146 -20.16 12.34 12.09
CA CYS A 146 -19.86 13.47 11.21
C CYS A 146 -21.06 13.93 10.37
N GLY A 147 -22.11 13.14 10.29
CA GLY A 147 -23.27 13.43 9.45
C GLY A 147 -22.97 13.47 7.95
N GLY A 148 -21.80 12.94 7.52
CA GLY A 148 -21.38 12.91 6.12
C GLY A 148 -21.69 11.58 5.43
N ALA A 149 -21.71 11.58 4.12
CA ALA A 149 -21.82 10.37 3.32
C ALA A 149 -20.43 9.73 3.17
N PHE A 150 -20.32 8.47 3.57
CA PHE A 150 -19.10 7.67 3.48
C PHE A 150 -19.34 6.40 2.67
N GLU A 151 -18.51 6.15 1.68
CA GLU A 151 -18.59 4.98 0.83
C GLU A 151 -17.26 4.23 0.80
N LEU A 152 -17.36 2.91 0.96
CA LEU A 152 -16.22 2.00 0.91
C LEU A 152 -16.37 1.09 -0.32
N ALA A 153 -15.51 1.23 -1.30
CA ALA A 153 -15.29 0.18 -2.30
C ALA A 153 -14.43 -0.91 -1.64
N LEU A 154 -15.09 -1.91 -1.04
CA LEU A 154 -14.47 -2.78 -0.06
C LEU A 154 -14.47 -4.24 -0.50
N ASP A 155 -13.26 -4.80 -0.67
CA ASP A 155 -13.08 -6.25 -0.76
C ASP A 155 -13.12 -6.85 0.64
N ILE A 156 -14.25 -7.51 0.95
CA ILE A 156 -14.52 -8.14 2.23
C ILE A 156 -14.94 -9.59 2.03
N HIS A 157 -14.26 -10.50 2.74
CA HIS A 157 -14.56 -11.93 2.62
C HIS A 157 -15.92 -12.26 3.25
N PRO A 158 -16.73 -13.18 2.68
CA PRO A 158 -18.04 -13.58 3.23
C PRO A 158 -18.01 -13.99 4.69
N ALA A 159 -16.92 -14.58 5.18
CA ALA A 159 -16.76 -14.94 6.59
C ALA A 159 -16.75 -13.70 7.53
N ASP A 160 -16.52 -12.50 7.02
CA ASP A 160 -16.57 -11.24 7.76
C ASP A 160 -17.94 -10.54 7.64
N GLY A 161 -18.99 -11.27 7.28
CA GLY A 161 -20.36 -10.73 7.08
C GLY A 161 -20.89 -9.94 8.27
N LYS A 162 -20.54 -10.32 9.51
CA LYS A 162 -20.88 -9.56 10.71
C LYS A 162 -20.30 -8.14 10.71
N ASP A 163 -19.10 -7.95 10.20
CA ASP A 163 -18.48 -6.63 10.09
C ASP A 163 -19.15 -5.80 8.97
N LEU A 164 -19.50 -6.44 7.86
CA LEU A 164 -20.26 -5.80 6.78
C LEU A 164 -21.62 -5.29 7.28
N GLU A 165 -22.35 -6.09 8.06
CA GLU A 165 -23.60 -5.68 8.69
C GLU A 165 -23.41 -4.52 9.67
N ARG A 166 -22.33 -4.53 10.45
CA ARG A 166 -21.99 -3.44 11.37
C ARG A 166 -21.69 -2.15 10.62
N LEU A 167 -20.88 -2.20 9.55
CA LEU A 167 -20.60 -1.05 8.69
C LEU A 167 -21.91 -0.43 8.19
N ARG A 168 -22.78 -1.23 7.58
CA ARG A 168 -24.08 -0.75 7.04
C ARG A 168 -24.98 -0.15 8.15
N ARG A 169 -25.04 -0.77 9.32
CA ARG A 169 -25.80 -0.25 10.47
C ARG A 169 -25.31 1.10 10.95
N HIS A 170 -24.01 1.37 10.84
CA HIS A 170 -23.42 2.65 11.21
C HIS A 170 -23.43 3.70 10.08
N GLY A 171 -24.11 3.42 8.96
CA GLY A 171 -24.33 4.39 7.88
C GLY A 171 -23.27 4.38 6.78
N TRP A 172 -22.38 3.38 6.75
CA TRP A 172 -21.45 3.20 5.64
C TRP A 172 -22.18 2.62 4.42
N THR A 173 -21.97 3.24 3.27
CA THR A 173 -22.27 2.62 1.97
C THR A 173 -21.12 1.70 1.60
N VAL A 174 -21.39 0.44 1.29
CA VAL A 174 -20.37 -0.53 0.88
C VAL A 174 -20.69 -1.03 -0.52
N VAL A 175 -19.77 -0.81 -1.45
CA VAL A 175 -19.89 -1.18 -2.87
C VAL A 175 -18.82 -2.18 -3.26
N ASP A 176 -19.07 -2.92 -4.34
CA ASP A 176 -18.08 -3.84 -4.91
C ASP A 176 -16.93 -3.07 -5.55
N PRO A 177 -15.68 -3.25 -5.11
CA PRO A 177 -14.53 -2.55 -5.68
C PRO A 177 -14.30 -2.89 -7.16
N LYS A 178 -14.70 -4.08 -7.63
CA LYS A 178 -14.59 -4.43 -9.06
C LYS A 178 -15.53 -3.61 -9.92
N ALA A 179 -16.67 -3.19 -9.39
CA ALA A 179 -17.63 -2.37 -10.13
C ALA A 179 -17.12 -0.94 -10.34
N VAL A 180 -16.46 -0.36 -9.33
CA VAL A 180 -16.08 1.06 -9.31
C VAL A 180 -14.58 1.32 -9.54
N ALA A 181 -13.74 0.32 -9.34
CA ALA A 181 -12.29 0.41 -9.41
C ALA A 181 -11.63 -0.82 -10.07
N GLY A 182 -12.39 -1.59 -10.87
CA GLY A 182 -11.91 -2.83 -11.48
C GLY A 182 -10.92 -2.64 -12.64
N ASP A 183 -10.78 -1.43 -13.14
CA ASP A 183 -9.76 -1.04 -14.11
C ASP A 183 -9.26 0.39 -13.82
N PRO A 184 -8.13 0.83 -14.40
CA PRO A 184 -7.54 2.14 -14.12
C PRO A 184 -8.48 3.32 -14.40
N GLU A 185 -9.31 3.22 -15.45
CA GLU A 185 -10.21 4.30 -15.83
C GLU A 185 -11.40 4.40 -14.88
N ARG A 186 -11.99 3.28 -14.46
CA ARG A 186 -13.04 3.26 -13.43
C ARG A 186 -12.51 3.79 -12.11
N PHE A 187 -11.31 3.35 -11.72
CA PHE A 187 -10.68 3.84 -10.50
C PHE A 187 -10.47 5.37 -10.54
N ARG A 188 -9.95 5.91 -11.66
CA ARG A 188 -9.78 7.35 -11.84
C ARG A 188 -11.11 8.10 -11.71
N ARG A 189 -12.16 7.63 -12.40
CA ARG A 189 -13.50 8.23 -12.30
C ARG A 189 -14.06 8.19 -10.88
N TYR A 190 -13.85 7.09 -10.17
CA TYR A 190 -14.29 6.94 -8.80
C TYR A 190 -13.60 7.95 -7.87
N VAL A 191 -12.29 8.09 -7.97
CA VAL A 191 -11.51 9.09 -7.23
C VAL A 191 -11.97 10.51 -7.56
N GLN A 192 -12.02 10.86 -8.84
CA GLN A 192 -12.37 12.20 -9.30
C GLN A 192 -13.84 12.59 -9.07
N GLY A 193 -14.74 11.61 -8.98
CA GLY A 193 -16.14 11.81 -8.63
C GLY A 193 -16.40 12.03 -7.14
N SER A 194 -15.42 11.78 -6.29
CA SER A 194 -15.54 11.87 -4.84
C SER A 194 -15.34 13.29 -4.32
N ARG A 195 -15.86 13.58 -3.14
CA ARG A 195 -15.57 14.82 -2.42
C ARG A 195 -14.13 14.83 -1.89
N ALA A 196 -13.72 13.72 -1.25
CA ALA A 196 -12.39 13.52 -0.71
C ALA A 196 -12.17 12.03 -0.37
N GLU A 197 -10.96 11.67 0.01
CA GLU A 197 -10.64 10.35 0.56
C GLU A 197 -10.91 10.28 2.06
N PHE A 198 -11.40 9.11 2.52
CA PHE A 198 -11.23 8.63 3.87
C PHE A 198 -10.33 7.41 3.85
N SER A 199 -9.16 7.48 4.45
CA SER A 199 -8.19 6.39 4.41
C SER A 199 -7.82 5.92 5.80
N VAL A 200 -7.80 4.59 5.98
CA VAL A 200 -7.32 3.95 7.21
C VAL A 200 -5.99 3.27 6.92
N ALA A 201 -4.92 3.72 7.58
CA ALA A 201 -3.62 3.08 7.53
C ALA A 201 -3.62 1.77 8.33
N GLN A 202 -2.71 0.84 8.00
CA GLN A 202 -2.51 -0.36 8.80
C GLN A 202 -1.79 -0.02 10.12
N GLY A 203 -2.11 -0.76 11.18
CA GLY A 203 -1.52 -0.53 12.50
C GLY A 203 0.01 -0.54 12.50
N ILE A 204 0.62 -1.42 11.69
CA ILE A 204 2.08 -1.47 11.55
C ILE A 204 2.67 -0.15 11.09
N TYR A 205 2.00 0.58 10.16
CA TYR A 205 2.51 1.87 9.68
C TYR A 205 2.39 2.97 10.74
N VAL A 206 1.29 2.96 11.49
CA VAL A 206 0.99 3.97 12.52
C VAL A 206 1.83 3.72 13.77
N ASP A 207 1.78 2.51 14.30
CA ASP A 207 2.40 2.14 15.59
C ASP A 207 3.92 2.16 15.55
N THR A 208 4.52 2.04 14.36
CA THR A 208 5.96 2.14 14.17
C THR A 208 6.43 3.53 13.77
N ASN A 209 5.51 4.46 13.53
CA ASN A 209 5.80 5.78 12.96
C ASN A 209 6.60 5.70 11.67
N SER A 210 6.17 4.82 10.75
CA SER A 210 6.89 4.53 9.51
C SER A 210 7.04 5.72 8.56
N GLY A 211 6.18 6.73 8.66
CA GLY A 211 6.09 7.82 7.69
C GLY A 211 5.44 7.39 6.36
N TRP A 212 4.70 6.27 6.36
CA TRP A 212 4.01 5.80 5.17
C TRP A 212 2.89 6.74 4.74
N PHE A 213 2.86 7.03 3.44
CA PHE A 213 1.80 7.77 2.77
C PHE A 213 1.24 6.94 1.62
N SER A 214 -0.10 6.89 1.48
CA SER A 214 -0.74 6.03 0.48
C SER A 214 -0.54 6.55 -0.95
N ASP A 215 -0.20 5.66 -1.88
CA ASP A 215 -0.23 5.94 -3.32
C ASP A 215 -1.64 6.32 -3.80
N ARG A 216 -2.68 5.73 -3.20
CA ARG A 216 -4.07 6.09 -3.46
C ARG A 216 -4.36 7.51 -3.03
N THR A 217 -3.94 7.91 -1.82
CA THR A 217 -4.09 9.29 -1.32
C THR A 217 -3.40 10.31 -2.22
N ALA A 218 -2.21 9.96 -2.77
CA ALA A 218 -1.54 10.82 -3.74
C ALA A 218 -2.40 11.11 -4.98
N ARG A 219 -3.18 10.12 -5.43
CA ARG A 219 -4.09 10.29 -6.58
C ARG A 219 -5.30 11.16 -6.26
N TYR A 220 -5.87 11.04 -5.05
CA TYR A 220 -6.92 11.95 -4.59
C TYR A 220 -6.42 13.39 -4.54
N LEU A 221 -5.27 13.63 -3.91
CA LEU A 221 -4.68 14.97 -3.83
C LEU A 221 -4.34 15.55 -5.21
N ALA A 222 -3.75 14.75 -6.11
CA ALA A 222 -3.46 15.18 -7.48
C ALA A 222 -4.73 15.58 -8.23
N SER A 223 -5.85 14.90 -7.96
CA SER A 223 -7.16 15.20 -8.56
C SER A 223 -7.91 16.36 -7.88
N GLY A 224 -7.33 17.00 -6.86
CA GLY A 224 -7.97 18.10 -6.11
C GLY A 224 -9.04 17.62 -5.12
N LYS A 225 -8.90 16.42 -4.56
CA LYS A 225 -9.88 15.77 -3.68
C LYS A 225 -9.32 15.54 -2.27
#